data_2128f85b01482d2f71ca88c0059eb2e8
#
_entry.id   2128f85b01482d2f71ca88c0059eb2e8
#
_cell.length_a   1.000
_cell.length_b   1.000
_cell.length_c   1.000
_cell.angle_alpha   90.00
_cell.angle_beta   90.00
_cell.angle_gamma   90.00
#
_symmetry.space_group_name_H-M   'P 1'
#
loop_
_entity.id
_entity.type
_entity.pdbx_description
1 polymer ?
#
loop_
_entity_poly.entity_id
_entity_poly.type
_entity_poly.pdbx_seq_one_letter_code
_entity_poly.pdbx_strand_id
1 'polypeptide(L)'
;MPTAIDLFAGLGGWSTGARNAGIDILWAANHWPVAVEWHSANHPEAIHICQDLHQADWSKVPAHDIMLASPCCQGHSKARGKKSGNAQHDASRSTAWAVVSAAEFHRPEVVLVENVEEFTDWALYPAWSQAMAALGYMIAPHVVDCADLGVPQHRVRLFLVCTRSKAPLNLQLHQRQHVPASSFIDFDAGKWTAVVKPGRAESTLLRVKNGRERFGERFIMPYYGSGSGLTGRSLARPIGTITTLDRWALVRGDEMRMLSANEALAAMSFPTNTQRPDNHRLTMHMAGNAVPPLAGQRIIEALKVAA
;
A
#
# COMPACT_ATOMS: atom_id res chain seq x y z
N MET A 1 -7.75 -11.67 22.58
CA MET A 1 -7.33 -10.46 21.82
C MET A 1 -8.36 -10.21 20.74
N PRO A 2 -8.57 -8.98 20.29
CA PRO A 2 -9.45 -8.75 19.15
C PRO A 2 -8.97 -9.52 17.93
N THR A 3 -9.89 -9.91 17.07
CA THR A 3 -9.65 -10.75 15.90
C THR A 3 -9.98 -10.03 14.62
N ALA A 4 -9.27 -10.34 13.53
CA ALA A 4 -9.53 -9.74 12.23
C ALA A 4 -9.45 -10.74 11.07
N ILE A 5 -10.07 -10.35 9.95
CA ILE A 5 -9.84 -10.95 8.64
C ILE A 5 -9.25 -9.91 7.69
N ASP A 6 -8.50 -10.36 6.67
CA ASP A 6 -7.85 -9.50 5.67
C ASP A 6 -8.35 -9.85 4.26
N LEU A 7 -9.19 -8.98 3.70
CA LEU A 7 -9.75 -9.11 2.35
C LEU A 7 -8.81 -8.44 1.33
N PHE A 8 -8.58 -9.12 0.23
CA PHE A 8 -7.62 -8.70 -0.80
C PHE A 8 -6.18 -8.67 -0.29
N ALA A 9 -5.90 -9.52 0.69
CA ALA A 9 -4.62 -9.63 1.37
C ALA A 9 -3.50 -9.91 0.35
N GLY A 10 -2.68 -8.91 0.08
CA GLY A 10 -1.55 -9.00 -0.84
C GLY A 10 -0.34 -9.64 -0.16
N LEU A 11 0.74 -8.87 0.02
CA LEU A 11 1.93 -9.32 0.77
C LEU A 11 1.69 -9.33 2.30
N GLY A 12 0.51 -8.93 2.77
CA GLY A 12 0.15 -8.92 4.19
C GLY A 12 0.49 -7.63 4.93
N GLY A 13 0.41 -6.50 4.25
CA GLY A 13 0.68 -5.20 4.89
C GLY A 13 -0.31 -4.86 6.00
N TRP A 14 -1.62 -5.05 5.76
CA TRP A 14 -2.64 -4.93 6.79
C TRP A 14 -2.44 -5.94 7.91
N SER A 15 -2.28 -7.22 7.56
CA SER A 15 -2.10 -8.31 8.53
C SER A 15 -0.88 -8.09 9.43
N THR A 16 0.26 -7.65 8.86
CA THR A 16 1.46 -7.29 9.64
C THR A 16 1.19 -6.12 10.57
N GLY A 17 0.54 -5.05 10.07
CA GLY A 17 0.18 -3.88 10.88
C GLY A 17 -0.77 -4.22 12.02
N ALA A 18 -1.78 -5.03 11.75
CA ALA A 18 -2.77 -5.48 12.74
C ALA A 18 -2.12 -6.35 13.82
N ARG A 19 -1.27 -7.30 13.43
CA ARG A 19 -0.51 -8.13 14.38
C ARG A 19 0.39 -7.29 15.28
N ASN A 20 1.09 -6.31 14.72
CA ASN A 20 1.92 -5.38 15.51
C ASN A 20 1.07 -4.53 16.47
N ALA A 21 -0.19 -4.26 16.14
CA ALA A 21 -1.15 -3.59 17.02
C ALA A 21 -1.84 -4.56 18.01
N GLY A 22 -1.47 -5.86 18.05
CA GLY A 22 -2.04 -6.87 18.95
C GLY A 22 -3.43 -7.35 18.53
N ILE A 23 -3.66 -7.50 17.22
CA ILE A 23 -4.86 -8.11 16.63
C ILE A 23 -4.48 -9.45 16.00
N ASP A 24 -5.25 -10.49 16.27
CA ASP A 24 -5.05 -11.81 15.68
C ASP A 24 -5.72 -11.89 14.31
N ILE A 25 -4.98 -12.29 13.28
CA ILE A 25 -5.52 -12.50 11.93
C ILE A 25 -5.99 -13.94 11.81
N LEU A 26 -7.31 -14.14 11.70
CA LEU A 26 -7.91 -15.46 11.61
C LEU A 26 -7.96 -15.99 10.18
N TRP A 27 -8.16 -15.10 9.20
CA TRP A 27 -8.43 -15.48 7.83
C TRP A 27 -7.97 -14.39 6.86
N ALA A 28 -7.43 -14.81 5.72
CA ALA A 28 -6.99 -13.92 4.67
C ALA A 28 -7.29 -14.50 3.28
N ALA A 29 -7.69 -13.68 2.33
CA ALA A 29 -7.95 -14.12 0.98
C ALA A 29 -7.49 -13.15 -0.10
N ASN A 30 -7.13 -13.73 -1.24
CA ASN A 30 -6.86 -13.02 -2.48
C ASN A 30 -7.20 -13.92 -3.67
N HIS A 31 -7.57 -13.34 -4.82
CA HIS A 31 -7.78 -14.07 -6.06
C HIS A 31 -6.49 -14.50 -6.76
N TRP A 32 -5.36 -13.90 -6.40
CA TRP A 32 -4.06 -14.15 -6.99
C TRP A 32 -3.26 -15.18 -6.19
N PRO A 33 -3.00 -16.39 -6.74
CA PRO A 33 -2.34 -17.48 -6.00
C PRO A 33 -1.00 -17.10 -5.39
N VAL A 34 -0.19 -16.30 -6.12
CA VAL A 34 1.11 -15.84 -5.62
C VAL A 34 0.97 -14.95 -4.39
N ALA A 35 -0.06 -14.09 -4.34
CA ALA A 35 -0.32 -13.27 -3.14
C ALA A 35 -0.67 -14.16 -1.94
N VAL A 36 -1.51 -15.18 -2.14
CA VAL A 36 -1.88 -16.14 -1.10
C VAL A 36 -0.67 -16.92 -0.60
N GLU A 37 0.20 -17.39 -1.50
CA GLU A 37 1.44 -18.11 -1.17
C GLU A 37 2.32 -17.27 -0.24
N TRP A 38 2.66 -16.04 -0.61
CA TRP A 38 3.56 -15.20 0.18
C TRP A 38 2.90 -14.61 1.41
N HIS A 39 1.58 -14.41 1.39
CA HIS A 39 0.85 -14.05 2.59
C HIS A 39 0.91 -15.18 3.62
N SER A 40 0.68 -16.43 3.20
CA SER A 40 0.71 -17.58 4.10
C SER A 40 2.11 -17.84 4.69
N ALA A 41 3.17 -17.56 3.92
CA ALA A 41 4.54 -17.64 4.42
C ALA A 41 4.84 -16.60 5.52
N ASN A 42 4.20 -15.41 5.46
CA ASN A 42 4.37 -14.34 6.45
C ASN A 42 3.40 -14.43 7.64
N HIS A 43 2.26 -15.08 7.45
CA HIS A 43 1.16 -15.17 8.43
C HIS A 43 0.61 -16.60 8.50
N PRO A 44 1.44 -17.61 8.89
CA PRO A 44 1.05 -19.03 8.87
C PRO A 44 -0.07 -19.37 9.86
N GLU A 45 -0.37 -18.47 10.81
CA GLU A 45 -1.43 -18.60 11.80
C GLU A 45 -2.84 -18.41 11.23
N ALA A 46 -2.97 -17.72 10.09
CA ALA A 46 -4.25 -17.43 9.47
C ALA A 46 -4.70 -18.55 8.50
N ILE A 47 -5.98 -18.71 8.32
CA ILE A 47 -6.55 -19.53 7.24
C ILE A 47 -6.45 -18.76 5.93
N HIS A 48 -5.90 -19.38 4.89
CA HIS A 48 -5.68 -18.74 3.59
C HIS A 48 -6.56 -19.36 2.51
N ILE A 49 -7.24 -18.49 1.74
CA ILE A 49 -8.10 -18.92 0.64
C ILE A 49 -7.72 -18.15 -0.64
N CYS A 50 -7.50 -18.91 -1.72
CA CYS A 50 -7.32 -18.35 -3.05
C CYS A 50 -8.65 -18.37 -3.79
N GLN A 51 -9.34 -17.22 -3.85
CA GLN A 51 -10.64 -17.11 -4.51
C GLN A 51 -10.98 -15.68 -4.92
N ASP A 52 -11.92 -15.55 -5.86
CA ASP A 52 -12.63 -14.30 -6.12
C ASP A 52 -13.61 -14.03 -4.97
N LEU A 53 -13.43 -12.92 -4.27
CA LEU A 53 -14.25 -12.56 -3.10
C LEU A 53 -15.71 -12.23 -3.46
N HIS A 54 -16.05 -12.01 -4.74
CA HIS A 54 -17.44 -11.93 -5.19
C HIS A 54 -18.17 -13.29 -5.11
N GLN A 55 -17.41 -14.38 -5.10
CA GLN A 55 -17.94 -15.74 -5.04
C GLN A 55 -17.68 -16.38 -3.66
N ALA A 56 -17.31 -15.57 -2.66
CA ALA A 56 -16.99 -16.09 -1.34
C ALA A 56 -18.24 -16.63 -0.62
N ASP A 57 -18.10 -17.81 -0.06
CA ASP A 57 -19.07 -18.38 0.90
C ASP A 57 -18.70 -17.85 2.31
N TRP A 58 -19.33 -16.75 2.69
CA TRP A 58 -19.05 -16.08 3.96
C TRP A 58 -19.36 -16.95 5.18
N SER A 59 -20.20 -18.00 5.04
CA SER A 59 -20.49 -18.93 6.14
C SER A 59 -19.27 -19.76 6.56
N LYS A 60 -18.25 -19.85 5.71
CA LYS A 60 -16.98 -20.55 5.97
C LYS A 60 -15.89 -19.65 6.55
N VAL A 61 -16.15 -18.36 6.63
CA VAL A 61 -15.21 -17.38 7.19
C VAL A 61 -15.49 -17.23 8.69
N PRO A 62 -14.48 -17.27 9.57
CA PRO A 62 -14.71 -17.20 11.02
C PRO A 62 -15.31 -15.84 11.43
N ALA A 63 -16.07 -15.84 12.53
CA ALA A 63 -16.51 -14.62 13.17
C ALA A 63 -15.29 -13.80 13.64
N HIS A 64 -15.35 -12.47 13.51
CA HIS A 64 -14.25 -11.57 13.77
C HIS A 64 -14.76 -10.19 14.20
N ASP A 65 -13.90 -9.44 14.89
CA ASP A 65 -14.22 -8.11 15.41
C ASP A 65 -13.96 -7.02 14.37
N ILE A 66 -12.90 -7.20 13.56
CA ILE A 66 -12.38 -6.22 12.61
C ILE A 66 -12.27 -6.85 11.21
N MET A 67 -12.76 -6.16 10.20
CA MET A 67 -12.52 -6.49 8.80
C MET A 67 -11.53 -5.49 8.21
N LEU A 68 -10.42 -5.99 7.68
CA LEU A 68 -9.42 -5.23 6.93
C LEU A 68 -9.64 -5.47 5.44
N ALA A 69 -9.60 -4.43 4.61
CA ALA A 69 -9.82 -4.58 3.18
C ALA A 69 -9.03 -3.57 2.36
N SER A 70 -8.46 -4.04 1.25
CA SER A 70 -7.82 -3.19 0.23
C SER A 70 -8.34 -3.57 -1.15
N PRO A 71 -9.60 -3.23 -1.48
CA PRO A 71 -10.17 -3.55 -2.78
C PRO A 71 -9.39 -2.86 -3.90
N CYS A 72 -9.35 -3.48 -5.08
CA CYS A 72 -8.47 -3.08 -6.17
C CYS A 72 -8.64 -1.61 -6.56
N CYS A 73 -7.55 -0.83 -6.47
CA CYS A 73 -7.51 0.59 -6.85
C CYS A 73 -7.25 0.82 -8.34
N GLN A 74 -7.01 -0.22 -9.15
CA GLN A 74 -6.52 -0.05 -10.53
C GLN A 74 -7.48 0.75 -11.43
N GLY A 75 -8.75 0.80 -11.13
CA GLY A 75 -9.74 1.62 -11.84
C GLY A 75 -9.82 3.08 -11.39
N HIS A 76 -9.21 3.44 -10.27
CA HIS A 76 -9.35 4.76 -9.63
C HIS A 76 -8.09 5.63 -9.71
N SER A 77 -6.89 5.05 -9.74
CA SER A 77 -5.60 5.76 -9.58
C SER A 77 -5.24 6.68 -10.76
N LYS A 78 -4.83 7.93 -10.46
CA LYS A 78 -4.24 8.91 -11.40
C LYS A 78 -2.91 8.46 -12.02
N ALA A 79 -2.20 7.52 -11.40
CA ALA A 79 -0.89 7.05 -11.89
C ALA A 79 -0.95 6.38 -13.28
N ARG A 80 -2.11 6.23 -13.86
CA ARG A 80 -2.38 5.47 -15.09
C ARG A 80 -2.32 6.24 -16.39
N GLY A 81 -2.31 7.58 -16.38
CA GLY A 81 -2.44 8.36 -17.60
C GLY A 81 -3.87 8.38 -18.14
N LYS A 82 -4.05 8.55 -19.47
CA LYS A 82 -5.38 8.69 -20.13
C LYS A 82 -6.34 7.57 -19.74
N LYS A 83 -7.56 7.92 -19.31
CA LYS A 83 -8.68 7.01 -19.05
C LYS A 83 -8.98 6.18 -20.31
N SER A 84 -8.66 4.89 -20.29
CA SER A 84 -9.16 3.97 -21.32
C SER A 84 -10.45 3.35 -20.79
N GLY A 85 -11.54 3.42 -21.54
CA GLY A 85 -12.81 2.75 -21.25
C GLY A 85 -12.69 1.24 -21.46
N ASN A 86 -11.92 0.55 -20.63
CA ASN A 86 -11.68 -0.88 -20.73
C ASN A 86 -12.55 -1.61 -19.69
N ALA A 87 -13.40 -2.54 -20.14
CA ALA A 87 -14.30 -3.34 -19.30
C ALA A 87 -13.59 -4.04 -18.13
N GLN A 88 -12.29 -4.41 -18.29
CA GLN A 88 -11.47 -5.00 -17.23
C GLN A 88 -11.22 -4.03 -16.05
N HIS A 89 -11.32 -2.71 -16.28
CA HIS A 89 -11.19 -1.69 -15.24
C HIS A 89 -12.49 -1.49 -14.47
N ASP A 90 -13.63 -1.70 -15.12
CA ASP A 90 -14.94 -1.64 -14.46
C ASP A 90 -15.13 -2.87 -13.56
N ALA A 91 -14.66 -4.04 -14.00
CA ALA A 91 -14.62 -5.24 -13.16
C ALA A 91 -13.73 -5.06 -11.91
N SER A 92 -12.58 -4.38 -12.03
CA SER A 92 -11.70 -4.13 -10.87
C SER A 92 -12.27 -3.13 -9.87
N ARG A 93 -13.12 -2.17 -10.33
CA ARG A 93 -13.85 -1.26 -9.43
C ARG A 93 -14.94 -1.96 -8.63
N SER A 94 -15.50 -3.03 -9.19
CA SER A 94 -16.55 -3.81 -8.53
C SER A 94 -16.08 -4.55 -7.29
N THR A 95 -14.76 -4.77 -7.09
CA THR A 95 -14.23 -5.53 -5.94
C THR A 95 -14.63 -4.93 -4.59
N ALA A 96 -14.90 -3.62 -4.52
CA ALA A 96 -15.39 -2.97 -3.31
C ALA A 96 -16.75 -3.53 -2.81
N TRP A 97 -17.58 -4.10 -3.70
CA TRP A 97 -18.85 -4.70 -3.32
C TRP A 97 -18.70 -5.98 -2.50
N ALA A 98 -17.57 -6.70 -2.62
CA ALA A 98 -17.28 -7.85 -1.76
C ALA A 98 -17.11 -7.43 -0.29
N VAL A 99 -16.66 -6.19 -0.02
CA VAL A 99 -16.61 -5.62 1.34
C VAL A 99 -18.02 -5.47 1.91
N VAL A 100 -18.99 -4.97 1.10
CA VAL A 100 -20.38 -4.84 1.52
C VAL A 100 -20.99 -6.21 1.80
N SER A 101 -20.77 -7.20 0.92
CA SER A 101 -21.28 -8.55 1.10
C SER A 101 -20.74 -9.23 2.37
N ALA A 102 -19.43 -9.10 2.63
CA ALA A 102 -18.82 -9.59 3.85
C ALA A 102 -19.37 -8.88 5.11
N ALA A 103 -19.51 -7.55 5.03
CA ALA A 103 -20.04 -6.74 6.12
C ALA A 103 -21.53 -7.06 6.40
N GLU A 104 -22.31 -7.35 5.38
CA GLU A 104 -23.71 -7.78 5.52
C GLU A 104 -23.84 -9.08 6.27
N PHE A 105 -22.99 -10.06 5.96
CA PHE A 105 -23.01 -11.37 6.59
C PHE A 105 -22.48 -11.35 8.04
N HIS A 106 -21.27 -10.80 8.24
CA HIS A 106 -20.55 -10.91 9.51
C HIS A 106 -20.87 -9.80 10.51
N ARG A 107 -21.23 -8.60 10.03
CA ARG A 107 -21.51 -7.45 10.89
C ARG A 107 -20.39 -7.14 11.90
N PRO A 108 -19.10 -7.15 11.52
CA PRO A 108 -18.04 -6.83 12.47
C PRO A 108 -18.22 -5.42 13.05
N GLU A 109 -17.66 -5.16 14.23
CA GLU A 109 -17.74 -3.85 14.88
C GLU A 109 -17.03 -2.76 14.05
N VAL A 110 -15.93 -3.13 13.38
CA VAL A 110 -15.11 -2.21 12.59
C VAL A 110 -14.80 -2.81 11.22
N VAL A 111 -14.93 -1.98 10.18
CA VAL A 111 -14.42 -2.26 8.84
C VAL A 111 -13.43 -1.15 8.46
N LEU A 112 -12.18 -1.53 8.17
CA LEU A 112 -11.14 -0.62 7.69
C LEU A 112 -10.90 -0.88 6.19
N VAL A 113 -11.13 0.15 5.37
CA VAL A 113 -10.89 0.05 3.93
C VAL A 113 -9.77 1.01 3.54
N GLU A 114 -8.69 0.48 2.95
CA GLU A 114 -7.63 1.32 2.34
C GLU A 114 -7.85 1.40 0.83
N ASN A 115 -7.61 2.60 0.28
CA ASN A 115 -7.60 2.81 -1.16
C ASN A 115 -6.80 4.08 -1.52
N VAL A 116 -6.76 4.41 -2.80
CA VAL A 116 -6.30 5.72 -3.28
C VAL A 116 -7.36 6.78 -3.00
N GLU A 117 -6.95 8.05 -2.90
CA GLU A 117 -7.85 9.19 -2.63
C GLU A 117 -9.00 9.25 -3.64
N GLU A 118 -8.72 8.96 -4.92
CA GLU A 118 -9.70 8.97 -6.00
C GLU A 118 -10.79 7.88 -5.89
N PHE A 119 -10.75 7.03 -4.89
CA PHE A 119 -11.81 6.06 -4.63
C PHE A 119 -13.15 6.77 -4.35
N THR A 120 -13.13 7.94 -3.72
CA THR A 120 -14.33 8.75 -3.48
C THR A 120 -14.90 9.40 -4.74
N ASP A 121 -14.09 9.52 -5.81
CA ASP A 121 -14.52 10.02 -7.12
C ASP A 121 -15.21 8.94 -7.98
N TRP A 122 -15.24 7.70 -7.50
CA TRP A 122 -15.93 6.62 -8.19
C TRP A 122 -17.44 6.88 -8.24
N ALA A 123 -18.04 6.79 -9.44
CA ALA A 123 -19.46 7.09 -9.65
C ALA A 123 -20.42 6.29 -8.75
N LEU A 124 -20.02 5.07 -8.33
CA LEU A 124 -20.81 4.22 -7.45
C LEU A 124 -20.41 4.35 -5.96
N TYR A 125 -19.44 5.20 -5.62
CA TYR A 125 -19.07 5.43 -4.21
C TYR A 125 -20.26 5.87 -3.34
N PRO A 126 -21.16 6.78 -3.80
CA PRO A 126 -22.35 7.13 -3.03
C PRO A 126 -23.27 5.93 -2.76
N ALA A 127 -23.48 5.05 -3.74
CA ALA A 127 -24.28 3.84 -3.55
C ALA A 127 -23.59 2.84 -2.62
N TRP A 128 -22.27 2.66 -2.73
CA TRP A 128 -21.48 1.83 -1.84
C TRP A 128 -21.54 2.33 -0.38
N SER A 129 -21.36 3.63 -0.17
CA SER A 129 -21.42 4.23 1.16
C SER A 129 -22.83 4.15 1.78
N GLN A 130 -23.88 4.31 0.96
CA GLN A 130 -25.27 4.10 1.40
C GLN A 130 -25.54 2.64 1.78
N ALA A 131 -25.01 1.68 1.04
CA ALA A 131 -25.13 0.27 1.40
C ALA A 131 -24.47 -0.02 2.76
N MET A 132 -23.25 0.47 2.99
CA MET A 132 -22.59 0.36 4.30
C MET A 132 -23.38 1.05 5.41
N ALA A 133 -23.94 2.24 5.16
CA ALA A 133 -24.80 2.95 6.13
C ALA A 133 -26.08 2.16 6.44
N ALA A 134 -26.73 1.55 5.44
CA ALA A 134 -27.90 0.67 5.63
C ALA A 134 -27.56 -0.55 6.50
N LEU A 135 -26.32 -1.02 6.46
CA LEU A 135 -25.81 -2.08 7.34
C LEU A 135 -25.49 -1.55 8.76
N GLY A 136 -25.70 -0.28 9.06
CA GLY A 136 -25.47 0.33 10.37
C GLY A 136 -24.06 0.87 10.58
N TYR A 137 -23.25 1.05 9.52
CA TYR A 137 -21.92 1.63 9.64
C TYR A 137 -21.93 3.13 9.43
N MET A 138 -21.30 3.85 10.36
CA MET A 138 -20.91 5.25 10.18
C MET A 138 -19.51 5.28 9.57
N ILE A 139 -19.33 6.05 8.49
CA ILE A 139 -18.09 6.11 7.72
C ILE A 139 -17.34 7.41 8.00
N ALA A 140 -16.10 7.31 8.47
CA ALA A 140 -15.18 8.42 8.62
C ALA A 140 -14.01 8.27 7.62
N PRO A 141 -13.93 9.13 6.59
CA PRO A 141 -12.82 9.12 5.65
C PRO A 141 -11.61 9.88 6.21
N HIS A 142 -10.41 9.28 6.09
CA HIS A 142 -9.14 9.87 6.45
C HIS A 142 -8.19 9.80 5.27
N VAL A 143 -7.81 10.95 4.70
CA VAL A 143 -6.74 11.04 3.70
C VAL A 143 -5.43 11.30 4.43
N VAL A 144 -4.49 10.37 4.33
CA VAL A 144 -3.26 10.36 5.14
C VAL A 144 -2.05 10.20 4.24
N ASP A 145 -1.04 11.05 4.40
CA ASP A 145 0.29 10.73 3.90
C ASP A 145 0.97 9.77 4.89
N CYS A 146 1.28 8.57 4.45
CA CYS A 146 1.93 7.56 5.29
C CYS A 146 3.27 8.04 5.88
N ALA A 147 3.93 9.04 5.26
CA ALA A 147 5.12 9.67 5.83
C ALA A 147 4.84 10.33 7.19
N ASP A 148 3.65 10.89 7.38
CA ASP A 148 3.23 11.51 8.64
C ASP A 148 3.01 10.48 9.75
N LEU A 149 2.88 9.21 9.40
CA LEU A 149 2.79 8.09 10.33
C LEU A 149 4.16 7.42 10.62
N GLY A 150 5.25 7.95 10.03
CA GLY A 150 6.61 7.43 10.20
C GLY A 150 7.03 6.40 9.15
N VAL A 151 6.26 6.20 8.09
CA VAL A 151 6.69 5.40 6.93
C VAL A 151 7.73 6.21 6.14
N PRO A 152 8.90 5.64 5.73
CA PRO A 152 9.93 6.39 5.03
C PRO A 152 9.58 6.68 3.56
N GLN A 153 8.30 6.91 3.28
CA GLN A 153 7.73 7.12 1.96
C GLN A 153 6.55 8.09 1.99
N HIS A 154 6.56 9.09 1.11
CA HIS A 154 5.37 9.86 0.78
C HIS A 154 4.39 8.99 -0.02
N ARG A 155 3.30 8.61 0.61
CA ARG A 155 2.26 7.78 0.04
C ARG A 155 0.90 8.21 0.60
N VAL A 156 0.21 9.06 -0.13
CA VAL A 156 -1.13 9.50 0.26
C VAL A 156 -2.14 8.39 -0.01
N ARG A 157 -2.93 8.04 1.01
CA ARG A 157 -3.97 7.02 0.93
C ARG A 157 -5.22 7.44 1.69
N LEU A 158 -6.35 6.98 1.17
CA LEU A 158 -7.64 7.06 1.84
C LEU A 158 -7.80 5.84 2.76
N PHE A 159 -8.11 6.10 4.02
CA PHE A 159 -8.56 5.09 4.97
C PHE A 159 -10.01 5.39 5.34
N LEU A 160 -10.93 4.50 5.02
CA LEU A 160 -12.31 4.58 5.48
C LEU A 160 -12.44 3.79 6.77
N VAL A 161 -12.76 4.47 7.84
CA VAL A 161 -13.06 3.88 9.15
C VAL A 161 -14.57 3.75 9.26
N CYS A 162 -15.07 2.53 9.10
CA CYS A 162 -16.48 2.23 9.16
C CYS A 162 -16.77 1.51 10.49
N THR A 163 -17.56 2.14 11.36
CA THR A 163 -17.87 1.60 12.70
C THR A 163 -19.38 1.51 12.92
N ARG A 164 -19.83 0.53 13.68
CA ARG A 164 -21.23 0.37 14.10
C ARG A 164 -21.52 1.23 15.34
N SER A 165 -21.14 2.48 15.28
CA SER A 165 -21.31 3.49 16.32
C SER A 165 -22.40 4.48 15.95
N LYS A 166 -22.81 5.34 16.90
CA LYS A 166 -23.86 6.38 16.67
C LYS A 166 -23.36 7.57 15.86
N ALA A 167 -22.04 7.74 15.73
CA ALA A 167 -21.41 8.85 15.00
C ALA A 167 -20.13 8.34 14.30
N PRO A 168 -19.67 9.02 13.22
CA PRO A 168 -18.41 8.70 12.58
C PRO A 168 -17.24 8.81 13.56
N LEU A 169 -16.38 7.78 13.59
CA LEU A 169 -15.21 7.75 14.45
C LEU A 169 -14.02 8.43 13.76
N ASN A 170 -13.77 9.68 14.16
CA ASN A 170 -12.64 10.44 13.64
C ASN A 170 -11.36 10.14 14.43
N LEU A 171 -10.43 9.45 13.78
CA LEU A 171 -9.15 9.08 14.39
C LEU A 171 -8.27 10.30 14.66
N GLN A 172 -7.65 10.35 15.82
CA GLN A 172 -6.61 11.32 16.15
C GLN A 172 -5.24 10.74 15.75
N LEU A 173 -4.80 11.09 14.53
CA LEU A 173 -3.51 10.64 13.99
C LEU A 173 -2.45 11.68 14.30
N HIS A 174 -1.53 11.35 15.22
CA HIS A 174 -0.43 12.23 15.56
C HIS A 174 0.66 12.18 14.50
N GLN A 175 0.98 13.34 13.94
CA GLN A 175 2.08 13.48 12.99
C GLN A 175 3.41 13.09 13.65
N ARG A 176 4.16 12.23 12.98
CA ARG A 176 5.48 11.77 13.39
C ARG A 176 6.57 12.49 12.60
N GLN A 177 7.77 12.50 13.15
CA GLN A 177 8.93 12.95 12.39
C GLN A 177 9.11 12.07 11.14
N HIS A 178 9.31 12.71 10.00
CA HIS A 178 9.53 12.00 8.74
C HIS A 178 10.83 11.20 8.77
N VAL A 179 10.74 9.95 8.33
CA VAL A 179 11.89 9.05 8.27
C VAL A 179 12.57 9.21 6.91
N PRO A 180 13.88 9.53 6.85
CA PRO A 180 14.57 9.79 5.61
C PRO A 180 14.83 8.51 4.80
N ALA A 181 14.94 8.63 3.47
CA ALA A 181 15.25 7.51 2.58
C ALA A 181 16.62 6.88 2.89
N SER A 182 17.57 7.65 3.46
CA SER A 182 18.87 7.13 3.90
C SER A 182 18.76 6.05 4.98
N SER A 183 17.64 5.93 5.67
CA SER A 183 17.44 4.93 6.73
C SER A 183 17.34 3.49 6.21
N PHE A 184 16.99 3.30 4.94
CA PHE A 184 16.80 1.98 4.36
C PHE A 184 17.65 1.70 3.10
N ILE A 185 18.38 2.69 2.60
CA ILE A 185 19.20 2.55 1.40
C ILE A 185 20.60 2.06 1.78
N ASP A 186 21.01 0.96 1.16
CA ASP A 186 22.36 0.41 1.28
C ASP A 186 23.15 0.70 0.00
N PHE A 187 24.10 1.65 0.08
CA PHE A 187 24.96 2.02 -1.05
C PHE A 187 26.03 0.97 -1.39
N ASP A 188 26.26 0.00 -0.54
CA ASP A 188 27.23 -1.08 -0.77
C ASP A 188 26.56 -2.30 -1.42
N ALA A 189 25.23 -2.37 -1.41
CA ALA A 189 24.47 -3.45 -2.03
C ALA A 189 24.18 -3.23 -3.51
N GLY A 190 23.88 -4.33 -4.20
CA GLY A 190 23.35 -4.36 -5.56
C GLY A 190 24.41 -4.20 -6.66
N LYS A 191 23.95 -4.24 -7.92
CA LYS A 191 24.81 -4.10 -9.10
C LYS A 191 24.73 -2.68 -9.64
N TRP A 192 25.81 -1.95 -9.54
CA TRP A 192 25.95 -0.60 -10.07
C TRP A 192 26.37 -0.62 -11.53
N THR A 193 25.90 0.33 -12.31
CA THR A 193 26.23 0.49 -13.73
C THR A 193 26.55 1.95 -14.01
N ALA A 194 27.42 2.20 -14.98
CA ALA A 194 27.77 3.55 -15.37
C ALA A 194 26.52 4.39 -15.73
N VAL A 195 26.49 5.62 -15.25
CA VAL A 195 25.48 6.62 -15.64
C VAL A 195 25.54 6.85 -17.13
N VAL A 196 26.75 7.12 -17.65
CA VAL A 196 26.99 7.33 -19.09
C VAL A 196 27.25 5.98 -19.73
N LYS A 197 26.33 5.53 -20.59
CA LYS A 197 26.48 4.32 -21.41
C LYS A 197 25.66 4.43 -22.69
N PRO A 198 25.99 3.66 -23.75
CA PRO A 198 25.18 3.61 -24.97
C PRO A 198 23.69 3.37 -24.69
N GLY A 199 22.83 4.12 -25.35
CA GLY A 199 21.36 4.01 -25.19
C GLY A 199 20.78 4.62 -23.91
N ARG A 200 21.57 5.33 -23.10
CA ARG A 200 21.03 6.07 -21.95
C ARG A 200 20.27 7.32 -22.43
N ALA A 201 19.03 7.47 -22.00
CA ALA A 201 18.21 8.61 -22.37
C ALA A 201 18.83 9.95 -21.85
N GLU A 202 18.82 10.98 -22.68
CA GLU A 202 19.32 12.32 -22.33
C GLU A 202 18.63 12.87 -21.06
N SER A 203 17.33 12.64 -20.91
CA SER A 203 16.60 13.06 -19.72
C SER A 203 17.12 12.41 -18.43
N THR A 204 17.69 11.19 -18.50
CA THR A 204 18.37 10.55 -17.37
C THR A 204 19.69 11.24 -17.05
N LEU A 205 20.52 11.54 -18.08
CA LEU A 205 21.79 12.25 -17.90
C LEU A 205 21.56 13.64 -17.31
N LEU A 206 20.55 14.36 -17.81
CA LEU A 206 20.17 15.67 -17.28
C LEU A 206 19.72 15.61 -15.82
N ARG A 207 18.92 14.57 -15.45
CA ARG A 207 18.53 14.36 -14.05
C ARG A 207 19.72 14.10 -13.14
N VAL A 208 20.69 13.31 -13.61
CA VAL A 208 21.91 13.05 -12.84
C VAL A 208 22.73 14.31 -12.67
N LYS A 209 22.93 15.09 -13.75
CA LYS A 209 23.65 16.37 -13.70
C LYS A 209 22.99 17.30 -12.68
N ASN A 210 21.72 17.62 -12.84
CA ASN A 210 20.98 18.52 -11.96
C ASN A 210 20.87 17.99 -10.53
N GLY A 211 20.79 16.66 -10.36
CA GLY A 211 20.78 16.00 -9.07
C GLY A 211 22.10 16.16 -8.34
N ARG A 212 23.22 15.98 -9.04
CA ARG A 212 24.57 16.16 -8.49
C ARG A 212 24.84 17.60 -8.08
N GLU A 213 24.47 18.57 -8.90
CA GLU A 213 24.59 20.00 -8.58
C GLU A 213 23.82 20.36 -7.31
N ARG A 214 22.67 19.72 -7.06
CA ARG A 214 21.77 20.07 -5.96
C ARG A 214 21.99 19.27 -4.69
N PHE A 215 22.39 18.00 -4.81
CA PHE A 215 22.42 17.03 -3.69
C PHE A 215 23.79 16.38 -3.49
N GLY A 216 24.79 16.71 -4.31
CA GLY A 216 26.12 16.09 -4.26
C GLY A 216 26.16 14.72 -4.94
N GLU A 217 27.13 13.89 -4.55
CA GLU A 217 27.43 12.63 -5.24
C GLU A 217 26.47 11.48 -4.95
N ARG A 218 25.65 11.59 -3.88
CA ARG A 218 24.70 10.54 -3.48
C ARG A 218 23.30 11.11 -3.36
N PHE A 219 22.40 10.60 -4.20
CA PHE A 219 20.99 10.99 -4.18
C PHE A 219 20.12 9.91 -4.82
N ILE A 220 18.81 10.06 -4.67
CA ILE A 220 17.82 9.24 -5.35
C ILE A 220 17.15 10.06 -6.47
N MET A 221 16.78 9.42 -7.57
CA MET A 221 16.06 10.11 -8.64
C MET A 221 14.86 9.30 -9.14
N PRO A 222 13.78 9.97 -9.55
CA PRO A 222 12.68 9.31 -10.25
C PRO A 222 13.16 8.83 -11.62
N TYR A 223 12.84 7.58 -11.95
CA TYR A 223 13.24 6.91 -13.20
C TYR A 223 12.02 6.55 -14.04
N TYR A 224 11.25 7.54 -14.45
CA TYR A 224 10.10 7.40 -15.34
C TYR A 224 9.91 8.66 -16.21
N GLY A 225 9.16 8.51 -17.32
CA GLY A 225 9.19 9.43 -18.44
C GLY A 225 8.65 10.82 -18.16
N SER A 226 7.36 10.99 -17.86
CA SER A 226 6.71 12.29 -17.76
C SER A 226 6.36 12.67 -16.32
N GLY A 227 6.37 13.98 -16.01
CA GLY A 227 5.89 14.52 -14.73
C GLY A 227 6.80 14.34 -13.52
N SER A 228 8.00 13.77 -13.67
CA SER A 228 8.91 13.48 -12.54
C SER A 228 9.93 14.57 -12.23
N GLY A 229 9.94 15.65 -13.01
CA GLY A 229 10.99 16.65 -12.97
C GLY A 229 12.32 16.18 -13.58
N LEU A 230 13.27 17.10 -13.74
CA LEU A 230 14.58 16.83 -14.33
C LEU A 230 15.71 16.92 -13.30
N THR A 231 15.47 16.45 -12.07
CA THR A 231 16.48 16.47 -11.01
C THR A 231 16.35 15.24 -10.10
N GLY A 232 17.33 15.05 -9.20
CA GLY A 232 17.26 14.09 -8.10
C GLY A 232 16.42 14.58 -6.94
N ARG A 233 16.41 13.79 -5.88
CA ARG A 233 15.81 14.10 -4.58
C ARG A 233 16.79 13.76 -3.46
N SER A 234 16.69 14.50 -2.37
CA SER A 234 17.51 14.31 -1.18
C SER A 234 17.21 12.97 -0.50
N LEU A 235 18.24 12.30 -0.04
CA LEU A 235 18.15 11.13 0.83
C LEU A 235 17.73 11.48 2.27
N ALA A 236 17.81 12.75 2.66
CA ALA A 236 17.40 13.22 4.00
C ALA A 236 15.88 13.42 4.14
N ARG A 237 15.10 13.03 3.15
CA ARG A 237 13.64 13.08 3.15
C ARG A 237 13.06 11.72 2.80
N PRO A 238 11.78 11.45 3.15
CA PRO A 238 11.11 10.25 2.67
C PRO A 238 11.18 10.12 1.15
N ILE A 239 11.25 8.87 0.65
CA ILE A 239 11.13 8.62 -0.79
C ILE A 239 9.72 8.95 -1.27
N GLY A 240 9.53 9.16 -2.56
CA GLY A 240 8.17 9.20 -3.13
C GLY A 240 7.57 7.80 -3.26
N THR A 241 6.30 7.75 -3.65
CA THR A 241 5.52 6.52 -3.70
C THR A 241 6.22 5.37 -4.44
N ILE A 242 6.38 4.22 -3.76
CA ILE A 242 6.73 2.94 -4.37
C ILE A 242 5.52 2.46 -5.16
N THR A 243 5.73 2.19 -6.44
CA THR A 243 4.70 1.71 -7.36
C THR A 243 4.93 0.24 -7.72
N THR A 244 4.03 -0.34 -8.50
CA THR A 244 4.15 -1.71 -9.00
C THR A 244 5.28 -1.94 -10.01
N LEU A 245 5.98 -0.88 -10.38
CA LEU A 245 7.11 -0.89 -11.30
C LEU A 245 8.30 -0.16 -10.68
N ASP A 246 9.52 -0.47 -11.15
CA ASP A 246 10.73 0.25 -10.77
C ASP A 246 10.68 1.70 -11.24
N ARG A 247 10.58 2.63 -10.30
CA ARG A 247 10.46 4.07 -10.57
C ARG A 247 11.52 4.91 -9.88
N TRP A 248 12.44 4.26 -9.15
CA TRP A 248 13.46 4.97 -8.37
C TRP A 248 14.84 4.41 -8.64
N ALA A 249 15.77 5.29 -8.99
CA ALA A 249 17.18 4.96 -9.16
C ALA A 249 18.03 5.69 -8.13
N LEU A 250 19.04 4.99 -7.62
CA LEU A 250 20.09 5.55 -6.78
C LEU A 250 21.25 5.98 -7.66
N VAL A 251 21.90 7.07 -7.29
CA VAL A 251 23.13 7.59 -7.92
C VAL A 251 24.21 7.71 -6.86
N ARG A 252 25.41 7.25 -7.20
CA ARG A 252 26.65 7.53 -6.46
C ARG A 252 27.78 7.83 -7.46
N GLY A 253 28.32 9.03 -7.45
CA GLY A 253 29.30 9.42 -8.44
C GLY A 253 28.81 9.14 -9.86
N ASP A 254 29.61 8.45 -10.66
CA ASP A 254 29.30 8.13 -12.05
C ASP A 254 28.56 6.79 -12.23
N GLU A 255 28.02 6.22 -11.15
CA GLU A 255 27.27 4.99 -11.17
C GLU A 255 25.81 5.18 -10.72
N MET A 256 24.94 4.31 -11.21
CA MET A 256 23.54 4.26 -10.83
C MET A 256 23.01 2.82 -10.78
N ARG A 257 22.00 2.59 -9.96
CA ARG A 257 21.20 1.35 -9.93
C ARG A 257 19.74 1.64 -9.57
N MET A 258 18.85 0.69 -9.84
CA MET A 258 17.49 0.74 -9.30
C MET A 258 17.48 0.34 -7.82
N LEU A 259 16.40 0.67 -7.10
CA LEU A 259 16.17 0.14 -5.76
C LEU A 259 16.14 -1.39 -5.80
N SER A 260 16.71 -2.03 -4.80
CA SER A 260 16.51 -3.45 -4.57
C SER A 260 15.10 -3.75 -4.06
N ALA A 261 14.66 -5.00 -4.16
CA ALA A 261 13.39 -5.44 -3.61
C ALA A 261 13.31 -5.21 -2.08
N ASN A 262 14.41 -5.45 -1.37
CA ASN A 262 14.48 -5.24 0.08
C ASN A 262 14.36 -3.75 0.45
N GLU A 263 15.01 -2.86 -0.30
CA GLU A 263 14.88 -1.41 -0.10
C GLU A 263 13.46 -0.94 -0.40
N ALA A 264 12.79 -1.49 -1.41
CA ALA A 264 11.40 -1.18 -1.70
C ALA A 264 10.45 -1.62 -0.59
N LEU A 265 10.65 -2.82 -0.03
CA LEU A 265 9.89 -3.31 1.13
C LEU A 265 10.15 -2.49 2.38
N ALA A 266 11.40 -2.12 2.64
CA ALA A 266 11.77 -1.25 3.76
C ALA A 266 11.16 0.16 3.61
N ALA A 267 11.15 0.72 2.39
CA ALA A 267 10.45 1.98 2.10
C ALA A 267 8.94 1.89 2.38
N MET A 268 8.36 0.70 2.26
CA MET A 268 6.96 0.40 2.62
C MET A 268 6.79 0.05 4.10
N SER A 269 7.85 0.10 4.92
CA SER A 269 7.87 -0.31 6.33
C SER A 269 7.62 -1.79 6.61
N PHE A 270 7.83 -2.68 5.64
CA PHE A 270 7.82 -4.11 5.92
C PHE A 270 9.02 -4.52 6.79
N PRO A 271 8.85 -5.49 7.70
CA PRO A 271 9.96 -6.07 8.46
C PRO A 271 11.04 -6.66 7.55
N THR A 272 12.29 -6.66 8.00
CA THR A 272 13.44 -7.17 7.25
C THR A 272 13.38 -8.67 6.97
N ASN A 273 12.66 -9.41 7.78
CA ASN A 273 12.44 -10.86 7.65
C ASN A 273 11.19 -11.22 6.81
N THR A 274 10.56 -10.23 6.16
CA THR A 274 9.40 -10.50 5.30
C THR A 274 9.76 -11.48 4.19
N GLN A 275 9.04 -12.60 4.13
CA GLN A 275 9.15 -13.58 3.06
C GLN A 275 8.56 -13.01 1.77
N ARG A 276 9.28 -13.17 0.66
CA ARG A 276 8.91 -12.59 -0.64
C ARG A 276 9.42 -13.43 -1.80
N PRO A 277 8.87 -13.28 -3.01
CA PRO A 277 9.42 -13.89 -4.20
C PRO A 277 10.89 -13.47 -4.46
N ASP A 278 11.71 -14.37 -4.96
CA ASP A 278 13.06 -14.03 -5.45
C ASP A 278 12.99 -13.14 -6.70
N ASN A 279 11.90 -13.23 -7.45
CA ASN A 279 11.68 -12.41 -8.64
C ASN A 279 11.46 -10.94 -8.24
N HIS A 280 12.44 -10.09 -8.58
CA HIS A 280 12.43 -8.65 -8.28
C HIS A 280 11.16 -7.95 -8.77
N ARG A 281 10.75 -8.18 -10.03
CA ARG A 281 9.57 -7.53 -10.61
C ARG A 281 8.28 -7.91 -9.87
N LEU A 282 8.19 -9.17 -9.46
CA LEU A 282 7.05 -9.69 -8.73
C LEU A 282 6.98 -9.07 -7.33
N THR A 283 8.12 -9.00 -6.62
CA THR A 283 8.19 -8.31 -5.32
C THR A 283 7.83 -6.83 -5.43
N MET A 284 8.33 -6.12 -6.45
CA MET A 284 7.97 -4.72 -6.68
C MET A 284 6.47 -4.55 -6.93
N HIS A 285 5.85 -5.48 -7.69
CA HIS A 285 4.41 -5.45 -7.94
C HIS A 285 3.62 -5.63 -6.65
N MET A 286 4.01 -6.58 -5.80
CA MET A 286 3.37 -6.82 -4.50
C MET A 286 3.57 -5.64 -3.54
N ALA A 287 4.79 -5.11 -3.44
CA ALA A 287 5.10 -3.95 -2.59
C ALA A 287 4.31 -2.70 -3.01
N GLY A 288 4.21 -2.41 -4.30
CA GLY A 288 3.48 -1.25 -4.82
C GLY A 288 1.98 -1.28 -4.54
N ASN A 289 1.39 -2.48 -4.46
CA ASN A 289 -0.03 -2.68 -4.15
C ASN A 289 -0.32 -2.83 -2.65
N ALA A 290 0.70 -2.97 -1.82
CA ALA A 290 0.50 -3.22 -0.40
C ALA A 290 0.10 -1.95 0.39
N VAL A 291 -0.59 -2.16 1.50
CA VAL A 291 -0.69 -1.19 2.59
C VAL A 291 0.65 -1.18 3.33
N PRO A 292 1.24 -0.02 3.65
CA PRO A 292 2.41 0.00 4.52
C PRO A 292 2.06 -0.52 5.92
N PRO A 293 2.75 -1.57 6.43
CA PRO A 293 2.43 -2.15 7.73
C PRO A 293 2.36 -1.14 8.88
N LEU A 294 3.31 -0.21 8.93
CA LEU A 294 3.33 0.82 9.97
C LEU A 294 2.12 1.76 9.88
N ALA A 295 1.65 2.10 8.67
CA ALA A 295 0.44 2.90 8.52
C ALA A 295 -0.79 2.13 9.02
N GLY A 296 -0.95 0.87 8.62
CA GLY A 296 -2.00 -0.01 9.13
C GLY A 296 -1.99 -0.13 10.65
N GLN A 297 -0.82 -0.34 11.23
CA GLN A 297 -0.63 -0.39 12.69
C GLN A 297 -1.12 0.90 13.36
N ARG A 298 -0.70 2.08 12.87
CA ARG A 298 -1.07 3.39 13.46
C ARG A 298 -2.55 3.69 13.35
N ILE A 299 -3.21 3.30 12.26
CA ILE A 299 -4.66 3.41 12.10
C ILE A 299 -5.38 2.56 13.16
N ILE A 300 -4.95 1.31 13.35
CA ILE A 300 -5.55 0.40 14.34
C ILE A 300 -5.27 0.86 15.78
N GLU A 301 -4.07 1.33 16.08
CA GLU A 301 -3.74 1.90 17.40
C GLU A 301 -4.62 3.12 17.73
N ALA A 302 -4.86 4.00 16.74
CA ALA A 302 -5.71 5.18 16.94
C ALA A 302 -7.19 4.81 17.16
N LEU A 303 -7.68 3.70 16.57
CA LEU A 303 -9.00 3.15 16.87
C LEU A 303 -9.16 2.78 18.34
N LYS A 304 -8.15 2.12 18.94
CA LYS A 304 -8.19 1.68 20.34
C LYS A 304 -8.22 2.84 21.34
N VAL A 305 -7.69 4.00 20.96
CA VAL A 305 -7.70 5.21 21.80
C VAL A 305 -9.01 5.96 21.69
N ALA A 306 -9.71 5.83 20.55
CA ALA A 306 -10.95 6.57 20.26
C ALA A 306 -12.21 5.80 20.66
N ALA A 307 -12.12 4.48 20.92
CA ALA A 307 -13.20 3.60 21.38
C ALA A 307 -13.28 3.57 22.92
#